data_859510c85d3c2ee7a8b8f1b6ceb3cd52
#
_entry.id   859510c85d3c2ee7a8b8f1b6ceb3cd52
#
_cell.length_a   1.000
_cell.length_b   1.000
_cell.length_c   1.000
_cell.angle_alpha   90.00
_cell.angle_beta   90.00
_cell.angle_gamma   90.00
#
_symmetry.space_group_name_H-M   'P 1'
#
loop_
_entity.id
_entity.type
_entity.pdbx_description
1 polymer ?
#
loop_
_entity_poly.entity_id
_entity_poly.type
_entity_poly.pdbx_seq_one_letter_code
_entity_poly.pdbx_strand_id
1 'polypeptide(L)'
;MNILVVTTEIGTDGGGMALSCRRIVDILSTEHNVHVLSSTYYPIYTAKGGINPLTETGIRKEYKLKEDALKYSETDVVIAFGARFNGYYASLLAERLGKRFIIALRVSDINIVKWSIEDTWYLREAVSRSSKVICLSKEMVKNLLSLCPSVNGNAIIIPNEYEGGTCNVTFPHLPSSVVIGTAAAHLNEKKGIGNLIKMLSIFKKMSDIDIRLELIGDIDSDLFNEYSSIIEVNELQDNIKFYGYKSRERLINIMCKWDFYIQTSVCEGHPNAIAECLQCGTGFISSNTGYIAEILSNDYPEFFFDSFEPVAIATSLIALIKMTNKEIKYRDAFNELQSHCSKLEVSNKWLNLLSYNKTKKEDVNIENIVAVGLHDVLGDIHDSITTPVKVFDDFVKHVAKKGYGLCSMHE
;
A
#
# COMPACT_ATOMS: atom_id res chain seq x y z
N MET A 1 -0.96 18.96 20.21
CA MET A 1 0.23 18.08 20.35
C MET A 1 1.22 18.40 19.26
N ASN A 2 2.50 18.13 19.52
CA ASN A 2 3.55 18.15 18.52
C ASN A 2 3.72 16.73 17.96
N ILE A 3 3.47 16.54 16.69
CA ILE A 3 3.53 15.24 16.01
C ILE A 3 4.71 15.25 15.07
N LEU A 4 5.54 14.21 15.11
CA LEU A 4 6.60 13.98 14.13
C LEU A 4 6.20 12.84 13.19
N VAL A 5 6.01 13.15 11.94
CA VAL A 5 5.77 12.16 10.87
C VAL A 5 7.08 11.82 10.16
N VAL A 6 7.43 10.54 10.14
CA VAL A 6 8.65 10.04 9.47
C VAL A 6 8.24 9.22 8.26
N THR A 7 8.71 9.62 7.09
CA THR A 7 8.32 9.01 5.80
C THR A 7 9.49 9.01 4.80
N THR A 8 9.42 8.16 3.77
CA THR A 8 10.38 8.23 2.66
C THR A 8 10.11 9.43 1.77
N GLU A 9 8.83 9.67 1.47
CA GLU A 9 8.41 10.74 0.56
C GLU A 9 7.05 11.33 0.96
N ILE A 10 6.83 12.58 0.59
CA ILE A 10 5.55 13.29 0.78
C ILE A 10 5.36 14.27 -0.38
N GLY A 11 4.14 14.39 -0.90
CA GLY A 11 3.81 15.36 -1.97
C GLY A 11 2.65 14.93 -2.84
N THR A 12 2.34 15.78 -3.81
CA THR A 12 1.28 15.54 -4.81
C THR A 12 1.80 14.90 -6.09
N ASP A 13 3.08 15.08 -6.40
CA ASP A 13 3.73 14.59 -7.63
C ASP A 13 4.40 13.23 -7.43
N GLY A 14 4.41 12.71 -6.21
CA GLY A 14 4.85 11.35 -5.89
C GLY A 14 3.78 10.31 -6.19
N GLY A 15 4.14 9.04 -5.99
CA GLY A 15 3.20 7.93 -6.10
C GLY A 15 2.08 7.97 -5.06
N GLY A 16 1.15 7.02 -5.12
CA GLY A 16 0.00 6.95 -4.20
C GLY A 16 0.36 6.96 -2.71
N MET A 17 1.56 6.51 -2.34
CA MET A 17 2.06 6.55 -0.97
C MET A 17 2.37 7.99 -0.52
N ALA A 18 3.07 8.77 -1.33
CA ALA A 18 3.40 10.17 -1.04
C ALA A 18 2.13 11.02 -0.88
N LEU A 19 1.15 10.83 -1.78
CA LEU A 19 -0.14 11.49 -1.71
C LEU A 19 -0.92 11.09 -0.44
N SER A 20 -0.96 9.81 -0.09
CA SER A 20 -1.62 9.34 1.13
C SER A 20 -0.96 9.92 2.39
N CYS A 21 0.37 9.98 2.43
CA CYS A 21 1.09 10.61 3.53
C CYS A 21 0.74 12.09 3.64
N ARG A 22 0.69 12.80 2.52
CA ARG A 22 0.33 14.22 2.47
C ARG A 22 -1.07 14.47 3.03
N ARG A 23 -2.06 13.70 2.59
CA ARG A 23 -3.45 13.83 3.08
C ARG A 23 -3.54 13.63 4.59
N ILE A 24 -2.81 12.66 5.14
CA ILE A 24 -2.81 12.42 6.58
C ILE A 24 -2.11 13.56 7.33
N VAL A 25 -1.01 14.08 6.83
CA VAL A 25 -0.35 15.27 7.39
C VAL A 25 -1.31 16.46 7.38
N ASP A 26 -2.03 16.68 6.30
CA ASP A 26 -3.02 17.76 6.21
C ASP A 26 -4.17 17.58 7.21
N ILE A 27 -4.69 16.36 7.40
CA ILE A 27 -5.68 16.03 8.43
C ILE A 27 -5.15 16.34 9.84
N LEU A 28 -3.97 15.84 10.16
CA LEU A 28 -3.39 16.02 11.49
C LEU A 28 -3.07 17.48 11.78
N SER A 29 -2.68 18.24 10.78
CA SER A 29 -2.35 19.67 10.87
C SER A 29 -3.57 20.56 11.17
N THR A 30 -4.79 20.05 11.06
CA THR A 30 -6.00 20.82 11.43
C THR A 30 -6.09 21.09 12.94
N GLU A 31 -5.56 20.19 13.76
CA GLU A 31 -5.67 20.28 15.24
C GLU A 31 -4.32 20.20 15.96
N HIS A 32 -3.23 19.87 15.24
CA HIS A 32 -1.94 19.58 15.83
C HIS A 32 -0.81 20.30 15.10
N ASN A 33 0.31 20.51 15.80
CA ASN A 33 1.54 20.98 15.18
C ASN A 33 2.29 19.78 14.60
N VAL A 34 2.41 19.68 13.26
CA VAL A 34 2.98 18.53 12.59
C VAL A 34 4.31 18.88 11.95
N HIS A 35 5.35 18.16 12.34
CA HIS A 35 6.66 18.18 11.70
C HIS A 35 6.83 16.94 10.85
N VAL A 36 7.48 17.08 9.68
CA VAL A 36 7.75 15.94 8.77
C VAL A 36 9.25 15.76 8.60
N LEU A 37 9.73 14.56 8.88
CA LEU A 37 11.07 14.09 8.56
C LEU A 37 10.99 13.15 7.37
N SER A 38 11.50 13.58 6.22
CA SER A 38 11.48 12.80 4.97
C SER A 38 12.88 12.62 4.41
N SER A 39 13.10 11.50 3.73
CA SER A 39 14.34 11.25 2.99
C SER A 39 14.41 12.04 1.68
N THR A 40 13.26 12.41 1.11
CA THR A 40 13.15 13.28 -0.05
C THR A 40 12.78 14.70 0.39
N TYR A 41 13.47 15.70 -0.19
CA TYR A 41 13.25 17.10 0.16
C TYR A 41 11.97 17.65 -0.47
N TYR A 42 11.02 18.07 0.36
CA TYR A 42 9.88 18.90 -0.04
C TYR A 42 9.89 20.20 0.74
N PRO A 43 9.95 21.38 0.08
CA PRO A 43 10.24 22.68 0.72
C PRO A 43 9.27 23.10 1.81
N ILE A 44 8.06 22.57 1.83
CA ILE A 44 6.98 23.00 2.75
C ILE A 44 6.98 22.21 4.06
N TYR A 45 7.51 20.97 4.07
CA TYR A 45 7.31 20.03 5.20
C TYR A 45 8.62 19.47 5.76
N THR A 46 9.76 19.67 5.13
CA THR A 46 10.98 18.94 5.48
C THR A 46 12.03 19.82 6.13
N ALA A 47 12.64 19.29 7.18
CA ALA A 47 13.92 19.78 7.65
C ALA A 47 15.01 19.39 6.62
N LYS A 48 15.75 20.36 6.14
CA LYS A 48 16.95 20.14 5.32
C LYS A 48 17.95 19.29 6.12
N GLY A 49 18.23 18.08 5.61
CA GLY A 49 19.35 17.28 6.07
C GLY A 49 20.03 16.68 4.84
N GLY A 50 21.27 17.03 4.57
CA GLY A 50 22.05 16.55 3.43
C GLY A 50 22.43 15.07 3.47
N ILE A 51 21.93 14.29 4.46
CA ILE A 51 22.15 12.87 4.65
C ILE A 51 20.79 12.21 4.78
N ASN A 52 20.55 11.16 4.04
CA ASN A 52 19.34 10.36 4.20
C ASN A 52 19.41 9.57 5.52
N PRO A 53 18.73 10.01 6.61
CA PRO A 53 18.85 9.36 7.90
C PRO A 53 18.31 7.94 7.92
N LEU A 54 17.56 7.55 6.89
CA LEU A 54 16.86 6.28 6.80
C LEU A 54 17.73 5.17 6.22
N THR A 55 18.79 5.53 5.48
CA THR A 55 19.72 4.58 4.86
C THR A 55 21.10 4.54 5.52
N GLU A 56 21.37 5.46 6.48
CA GLU A 56 22.64 5.47 7.21
C GLU A 56 22.73 4.32 8.21
N THR A 57 23.92 3.74 8.33
CA THR A 57 24.21 2.61 9.21
C THR A 57 25.28 2.96 10.25
N GLY A 58 25.31 2.18 11.34
CA GLY A 58 26.37 2.26 12.34
C GLY A 58 26.46 3.61 13.07
N ILE A 59 27.68 4.15 13.17
CA ILE A 59 27.99 5.37 13.91
C ILE A 59 27.24 6.60 13.36
N ARG A 60 27.10 6.71 12.05
CA ARG A 60 26.37 7.83 11.42
C ARG A 60 24.91 7.81 11.78
N LYS A 61 24.26 6.65 11.79
CA LYS A 61 22.87 6.49 12.24
C LYS A 61 22.70 6.91 13.69
N GLU A 62 23.60 6.52 14.57
CA GLU A 62 23.59 6.94 15.98
C GLU A 62 23.77 8.46 16.15
N TYR A 63 24.69 9.05 15.40
CA TYR A 63 24.86 10.49 15.40
C TYR A 63 23.60 11.22 14.95
N LYS A 64 22.99 10.77 13.86
CA LYS A 64 21.76 11.36 13.33
C LYS A 64 20.58 11.19 14.28
N LEU A 65 20.44 10.04 14.91
CA LEU A 65 19.42 9.83 15.95
C LEU A 65 19.56 10.78 17.13
N LYS A 66 20.81 11.10 17.55
CA LYS A 66 21.05 12.09 18.60
C LYS A 66 20.66 13.49 18.17
N GLU A 67 21.07 13.88 16.97
CA GLU A 67 20.75 15.19 16.38
C GLU A 67 19.23 15.38 16.25
N ASP A 68 18.53 14.37 15.68
CA ASP A 68 17.09 14.44 15.49
C ASP A 68 16.35 14.39 16.85
N ALA A 69 16.82 13.64 17.83
CA ALA A 69 16.23 13.63 19.15
C ALA A 69 16.34 15.00 19.84
N LEU A 70 17.44 15.71 19.68
CA LEU A 70 17.58 17.08 20.19
C LEU A 70 16.65 18.04 19.44
N LYS A 71 16.62 17.94 18.11
CA LYS A 71 15.82 18.81 17.25
C LYS A 71 14.32 18.67 17.49
N TYR A 72 13.85 17.45 17.73
CA TYR A 72 12.44 17.10 17.89
C TYR A 72 12.09 16.77 19.36
N SER A 73 12.83 17.33 20.33
CA SER A 73 12.64 17.06 21.76
C SER A 73 11.22 17.36 22.26
N GLU A 74 10.53 18.33 21.66
CA GLU A 74 9.16 18.73 22.01
C GLU A 74 8.08 17.83 21.39
N THR A 75 8.46 16.76 20.68
CA THR A 75 7.50 15.83 20.07
C THR A 75 6.72 15.08 21.13
N ASP A 76 5.41 14.94 20.94
CA ASP A 76 4.52 14.14 21.80
C ASP A 76 4.30 12.73 21.23
N VAL A 77 4.20 12.61 19.91
CA VAL A 77 3.92 11.36 19.19
C VAL A 77 4.78 11.27 17.92
N VAL A 78 5.39 10.13 17.69
CA VAL A 78 6.07 9.81 16.43
C VAL A 78 5.20 8.88 15.60
N ILE A 79 4.96 9.23 14.33
CA ILE A 79 4.19 8.43 13.38
C ILE A 79 5.11 8.07 12.21
N ALA A 80 5.32 6.78 11.98
CA ALA A 80 6.01 6.33 10.75
C ALA A 80 5.01 6.02 9.64
N PHE A 81 5.38 6.40 8.42
CA PHE A 81 4.65 6.07 7.20
C PHE A 81 5.47 5.10 6.37
N GLY A 82 5.13 3.79 6.48
CA GLY A 82 5.92 2.67 5.99
C GLY A 82 6.79 2.02 7.05
N ALA A 83 7.14 0.74 6.87
CA ALA A 83 7.80 -0.07 7.89
C ALA A 83 9.30 -0.21 7.72
N ARG A 84 9.81 -0.22 6.49
CA ARG A 84 11.21 -0.55 6.22
C ARG A 84 12.17 0.37 6.99
N PHE A 85 13.09 1.03 6.32
CA PHE A 85 14.10 1.87 6.99
C PHE A 85 13.50 3.02 7.81
N ASN A 86 12.51 3.73 7.26
CA ASN A 86 11.86 4.86 7.92
C ASN A 86 11.06 4.43 9.16
N GLY A 87 10.33 3.31 9.10
CA GLY A 87 9.59 2.78 10.24
C GLY A 87 10.51 2.35 11.37
N TYR A 88 11.58 1.63 11.05
CA TYR A 88 12.58 1.22 12.04
C TYR A 88 13.31 2.43 12.62
N TYR A 89 13.75 3.38 11.79
CA TYR A 89 14.38 4.61 12.27
C TYR A 89 13.46 5.41 13.20
N ALA A 90 12.19 5.59 12.81
CA ALA A 90 11.20 6.27 13.62
C ALA A 90 10.95 5.59 14.97
N SER A 91 10.99 4.24 15.01
CA SER A 91 10.85 3.48 16.25
C SER A 91 12.00 3.74 17.22
N LEU A 92 13.24 3.80 16.72
CA LEU A 92 14.42 4.14 17.52
C LEU A 92 14.40 5.60 18.00
N LEU A 93 13.94 6.51 17.16
CA LEU A 93 13.81 7.92 17.51
C LEU A 93 12.74 8.12 18.61
N ALA A 94 11.59 7.46 18.48
CA ALA A 94 10.53 7.48 19.47
C ALA A 94 10.99 6.91 20.82
N GLU A 95 11.73 5.80 20.80
CA GLU A 95 12.34 5.20 22.00
C GLU A 95 13.31 6.18 22.68
N ARG A 96 14.19 6.83 21.92
CA ARG A 96 15.14 7.81 22.43
C ARG A 96 14.46 9.05 23.01
N LEU A 97 13.37 9.49 22.42
CA LEU A 97 12.53 10.59 22.91
C LEU A 97 11.66 10.18 24.10
N GLY A 98 11.49 8.89 24.38
CA GLY A 98 10.53 8.38 25.37
C GLY A 98 9.07 8.66 24.99
N LYS A 99 8.76 8.68 23.70
CA LYS A 99 7.45 9.09 23.16
C LYS A 99 6.69 7.93 22.54
N ARG A 100 5.36 8.12 22.44
CA ARG A 100 4.47 7.17 21.80
C ARG A 100 4.83 7.01 20.32
N PHE A 101 4.88 5.76 19.85
CA PHE A 101 5.14 5.42 18.47
C PHE A 101 3.93 4.75 17.81
N ILE A 102 3.57 5.21 16.63
CA ILE A 102 2.51 4.67 15.78
C ILE A 102 3.10 4.40 14.41
N ILE A 103 2.71 3.29 13.77
CA ILE A 103 3.18 2.95 12.44
C ILE A 103 2.01 2.76 11.48
N ALA A 104 2.03 3.44 10.33
CA ALA A 104 1.07 3.31 9.25
C ALA A 104 1.69 2.51 8.11
N LEU A 105 1.27 1.26 7.97
CA LEU A 105 1.78 0.34 6.97
C LEU A 105 1.17 0.58 5.59
N ARG A 106 1.94 0.22 4.57
CA ARG A 106 1.53 0.17 3.18
C ARG A 106 1.57 -1.26 2.65
N VAL A 107 0.94 -1.51 1.51
CA VAL A 107 0.91 -2.87 0.92
C VAL A 107 2.30 -3.43 0.69
N SER A 108 3.23 -2.59 0.23
CA SER A 108 4.63 -2.97 0.04
C SER A 108 5.32 -3.41 1.32
N ASP A 109 4.94 -2.85 2.47
CA ASP A 109 5.53 -3.20 3.76
C ASP A 109 5.19 -4.62 4.22
N ILE A 110 4.15 -5.23 3.67
CA ILE A 110 3.71 -6.57 4.06
C ILE A 110 3.96 -7.58 2.94
N ASN A 111 3.64 -7.21 1.70
CA ASN A 111 3.64 -8.18 0.61
C ASN A 111 5.00 -8.34 -0.06
N ILE A 112 5.85 -7.30 -0.04
CA ILE A 112 7.21 -7.39 -0.58
C ILE A 112 8.18 -7.90 0.48
N VAL A 113 8.05 -7.42 1.71
CA VAL A 113 9.01 -7.76 2.78
C VAL A 113 9.04 -9.25 3.11
N LYS A 114 7.96 -9.99 2.93
CA LYS A 114 7.94 -11.44 3.15
C LYS A 114 8.95 -12.22 2.29
N TRP A 115 9.47 -11.61 1.23
CA TRP A 115 10.50 -12.18 0.35
C TRP A 115 11.92 -11.71 0.68
N SER A 116 12.07 -10.87 1.70
CA SER A 116 13.35 -10.36 2.19
C SER A 116 13.44 -10.55 3.69
N ILE A 117 14.42 -11.32 4.14
CA ILE A 117 14.69 -11.56 5.57
C ILE A 117 14.99 -10.25 6.28
N GLU A 118 15.82 -9.39 5.67
CA GLU A 118 16.19 -8.09 6.21
C GLU A 118 14.99 -7.18 6.37
N ASP A 119 14.16 -7.04 5.32
CA ASP A 119 12.98 -6.20 5.35
C ASP A 119 11.93 -6.72 6.35
N THR A 120 11.78 -8.04 6.48
CA THR A 120 10.92 -8.67 7.49
C THR A 120 11.41 -8.35 8.90
N TRP A 121 12.72 -8.34 9.11
CA TRP A 121 13.29 -7.96 10.40
C TRP A 121 12.99 -6.50 10.72
N TYR A 122 13.20 -5.56 9.79
CA TYR A 122 12.84 -4.15 9.98
C TYR A 122 11.36 -3.96 10.31
N LEU A 123 10.47 -4.66 9.61
CA LEU A 123 9.05 -4.64 9.88
C LEU A 123 8.75 -5.10 11.32
N ARG A 124 9.27 -6.26 11.71
CA ARG A 124 9.05 -6.83 13.05
C ARG A 124 9.55 -5.91 14.15
N GLU A 125 10.75 -5.35 14.00
CA GLU A 125 11.35 -4.43 14.95
C GLU A 125 10.52 -3.15 15.10
N ALA A 126 10.13 -2.54 14.00
CA ALA A 126 9.31 -1.34 14.04
C ALA A 126 7.93 -1.58 14.66
N VAL A 127 7.29 -2.67 14.25
CA VAL A 127 5.93 -3.02 14.70
C VAL A 127 5.91 -3.41 16.17
N SER A 128 6.92 -4.14 16.68
CA SER A 128 7.00 -4.56 18.09
C SER A 128 7.12 -3.38 19.07
N ARG A 129 7.69 -2.26 18.62
CA ARG A 129 7.84 -1.03 19.41
C ARG A 129 6.63 -0.10 19.30
N SER A 130 5.72 -0.38 18.35
CA SER A 130 4.58 0.50 18.10
C SER A 130 3.46 0.28 19.12
N SER A 131 2.79 1.37 19.51
CA SER A 131 1.59 1.32 20.34
C SER A 131 0.35 0.98 19.50
N LYS A 132 0.33 1.34 18.24
CA LYS A 132 -0.70 1.01 17.25
C LYS A 132 -0.08 0.83 15.88
N VAL A 133 -0.66 -0.11 15.12
CA VAL A 133 -0.31 -0.40 13.73
C VAL A 133 -1.53 -0.12 12.87
N ILE A 134 -1.38 0.78 11.89
CA ILE A 134 -2.47 1.14 10.99
C ILE A 134 -2.29 0.39 9.68
N CYS A 135 -3.31 -0.37 9.32
CA CYS A 135 -3.43 -1.06 8.05
C CYS A 135 -4.54 -0.42 7.21
N LEU A 136 -4.52 -0.65 5.90
CA LEU A 136 -5.53 -0.12 4.99
C LEU A 136 -6.74 -1.06 4.83
N SER A 137 -6.59 -2.36 5.12
CA SER A 137 -7.61 -3.38 4.86
C SER A 137 -7.53 -4.53 5.85
N LYS A 138 -8.59 -5.35 5.97
CA LYS A 138 -8.61 -6.58 6.77
C LYS A 138 -7.60 -7.60 6.24
N GLU A 139 -7.46 -7.68 4.92
CA GLU A 139 -6.45 -8.52 4.27
C GLU A 139 -5.04 -8.15 4.74
N MET A 140 -4.72 -6.84 4.79
CA MET A 140 -3.43 -6.39 5.32
C MET A 140 -3.24 -6.76 6.79
N VAL A 141 -4.26 -6.65 7.62
CA VAL A 141 -4.19 -7.08 9.03
C VAL A 141 -3.92 -8.59 9.11
N LYS A 142 -4.63 -9.41 8.34
CA LYS A 142 -4.43 -10.86 8.30
C LYS A 142 -2.99 -11.22 7.90
N ASN A 143 -2.47 -10.58 6.85
CA ASN A 143 -1.11 -10.81 6.36
C ASN A 143 -0.06 -10.32 7.38
N LEU A 144 -0.30 -9.18 8.03
CA LEU A 144 0.56 -8.68 9.10
C LEU A 144 0.62 -9.66 10.28
N LEU A 145 -0.51 -10.19 10.72
CA LEU A 145 -0.56 -11.14 11.84
C LEU A 145 0.17 -12.44 11.54
N SER A 146 0.24 -12.87 10.27
CA SER A 146 1.04 -14.03 9.88
C SER A 146 2.56 -13.77 10.00
N LEU A 147 2.98 -12.52 9.81
CA LEU A 147 4.39 -12.10 9.94
C LEU A 147 4.76 -11.68 11.37
N CYS A 148 3.81 -11.09 12.08
CA CYS A 148 3.99 -10.46 13.39
C CYS A 148 2.80 -10.78 14.32
N PRO A 149 2.68 -12.01 14.86
CA PRO A 149 1.54 -12.40 15.70
C PRO A 149 1.36 -11.56 16.96
N SER A 150 2.45 -10.99 17.47
CA SER A 150 2.44 -10.13 18.68
C SER A 150 1.64 -8.83 18.54
N VAL A 151 1.24 -8.46 17.32
CA VAL A 151 0.47 -7.24 17.03
C VAL A 151 -1.03 -7.41 17.27
N ASN A 152 -1.47 -8.62 17.57
CA ASN A 152 -2.89 -8.90 17.81
C ASN A 152 -3.49 -7.92 18.85
N GLY A 153 -4.59 -7.27 18.49
CA GLY A 153 -5.24 -6.22 19.30
C GLY A 153 -4.66 -4.81 19.14
N ASN A 154 -3.50 -4.65 18.50
CA ASN A 154 -2.90 -3.34 18.24
C ASN A 154 -3.04 -2.86 16.78
N ALA A 155 -3.39 -3.77 15.86
CA ALA A 155 -3.67 -3.43 14.48
C ALA A 155 -5.08 -2.83 14.34
N ILE A 156 -5.17 -1.70 13.64
CA ILE A 156 -6.44 -1.01 13.33
C ILE A 156 -6.50 -0.68 11.83
N ILE A 157 -7.73 -0.56 11.32
CA ILE A 157 -7.96 -0.24 9.90
C ILE A 157 -8.35 1.22 9.78
N ILE A 158 -7.50 2.01 9.10
CA ILE A 158 -7.81 3.36 8.67
C ILE A 158 -7.53 3.42 7.16
N PRO A 159 -8.57 3.47 6.32
CA PRO A 159 -8.40 3.54 4.87
C PRO A 159 -7.84 4.89 4.42
N ASN A 160 -7.48 5.01 3.13
CA ASN A 160 -7.24 6.32 2.55
C ASN A 160 -8.53 7.12 2.47
N GLU A 161 -8.42 8.43 2.56
CA GLU A 161 -9.58 9.30 2.36
C GLU A 161 -9.96 9.41 0.88
N TYR A 162 -11.23 9.62 0.64
CA TYR A 162 -11.77 10.10 -0.60
C TYR A 162 -12.14 11.58 -0.47
N GLU A 163 -11.65 12.41 -1.37
CA GLU A 163 -12.19 13.74 -1.52
C GLU A 163 -13.66 13.61 -1.99
N GLY A 164 -14.57 14.28 -1.31
CA GLY A 164 -15.98 14.25 -1.64
C GLY A 164 -16.25 14.65 -3.10
N GLY A 165 -17.42 14.34 -3.59
CA GLY A 165 -17.85 14.60 -4.95
C GLY A 165 -19.14 13.84 -5.26
N THR A 166 -19.57 13.90 -6.51
CA THR A 166 -20.71 13.12 -7.02
C THR A 166 -20.21 12.14 -8.07
N CYS A 167 -20.73 10.94 -8.04
CA CYS A 167 -20.51 9.96 -9.10
C CYS A 167 -21.41 10.30 -10.30
N ASN A 168 -20.81 10.80 -11.37
CA ASN A 168 -21.50 11.16 -12.60
C ASN A 168 -21.25 10.15 -13.72
N VAL A 169 -21.11 8.87 -13.38
CA VAL A 169 -20.88 7.81 -14.36
C VAL A 169 -22.08 7.68 -15.28
N THR A 170 -21.85 7.78 -16.57
CA THR A 170 -22.84 7.60 -17.63
C THR A 170 -22.27 6.76 -18.76
N PHE A 171 -23.09 5.90 -19.35
CA PHE A 171 -22.67 5.03 -20.45
C PHE A 171 -23.64 5.12 -21.60
N PRO A 172 -23.17 5.03 -22.86
CA PRO A 172 -24.07 4.82 -23.99
C PRO A 172 -24.77 3.46 -23.82
N HIS A 173 -26.04 3.37 -24.25
CA HIS A 173 -26.90 2.21 -23.97
C HIS A 173 -26.33 0.88 -24.52
N LEU A 174 -25.72 0.90 -25.69
CA LEU A 174 -24.90 -0.20 -26.25
C LEU A 174 -23.77 0.44 -27.05
N PRO A 175 -22.57 0.52 -26.49
CA PRO A 175 -21.45 1.15 -27.19
C PRO A 175 -20.98 0.29 -28.36
N SER A 176 -20.69 0.93 -29.48
CA SER A 176 -19.96 0.28 -30.60
C SER A 176 -18.46 0.16 -30.31
N SER A 177 -17.95 0.99 -29.42
CA SER A 177 -16.56 0.99 -28.96
C SER A 177 -16.48 1.31 -27.48
N VAL A 178 -15.46 0.76 -26.80
CA VAL A 178 -15.17 0.96 -25.38
C VAL A 178 -13.70 1.28 -25.19
N VAL A 179 -13.42 2.31 -24.42
CA VAL A 179 -12.07 2.66 -23.99
C VAL A 179 -11.90 2.24 -22.52
N ILE A 180 -11.00 1.30 -22.29
CA ILE A 180 -10.59 0.90 -20.93
C ILE A 180 -9.21 1.45 -20.63
N GLY A 181 -8.95 1.77 -19.37
CA GLY A 181 -7.64 2.27 -18.98
C GLY A 181 -7.17 1.75 -17.63
N THR A 182 -5.86 1.76 -17.44
CA THR A 182 -5.25 1.54 -16.13
C THR A 182 -4.13 2.52 -15.89
N ALA A 183 -3.92 2.91 -14.64
CA ALA A 183 -2.95 3.90 -14.25
C ALA A 183 -2.19 3.51 -12.97
N ALA A 184 -0.88 3.65 -13.02
CA ALA A 184 0.00 3.50 -11.85
C ALA A 184 1.24 4.38 -12.04
N ALA A 185 1.99 4.66 -10.96
CA ALA A 185 3.29 5.30 -11.10
C ALA A 185 4.25 4.41 -11.91
N HIS A 186 4.23 3.10 -11.63
CA HIS A 186 5.00 2.09 -12.36
C HIS A 186 4.09 0.93 -12.76
N LEU A 187 4.08 0.60 -14.05
CA LEU A 187 3.35 -0.53 -14.64
C LEU A 187 4.22 -1.80 -14.52
N ASN A 188 4.30 -2.34 -13.33
CA ASN A 188 5.07 -3.55 -13.03
C ASN A 188 4.19 -4.82 -13.06
N GLU A 189 4.82 -5.98 -12.92
CA GLU A 189 4.14 -7.29 -12.96
C GLU A 189 2.97 -7.41 -11.96
N LYS A 190 3.06 -6.78 -10.79
CA LYS A 190 1.97 -6.79 -9.78
C LYS A 190 0.67 -6.18 -10.29
N LYS A 191 0.76 -5.30 -11.30
CA LYS A 191 -0.40 -4.66 -11.91
C LYS A 191 -1.11 -5.56 -12.91
N GLY A 192 -0.55 -6.74 -13.22
CA GLY A 192 -1.18 -7.73 -14.08
C GLY A 192 -1.35 -7.32 -15.53
N ILE A 193 -0.51 -6.37 -16.02
CA ILE A 193 -0.64 -5.78 -17.36
C ILE A 193 -0.54 -6.82 -18.47
N GLY A 194 0.35 -7.82 -18.32
CA GLY A 194 0.46 -8.91 -19.31
C GLY A 194 -0.83 -9.69 -19.50
N ASN A 195 -1.56 -9.98 -18.41
CA ASN A 195 -2.87 -10.64 -18.48
C ASN A 195 -3.94 -9.72 -19.06
N LEU A 196 -3.86 -8.42 -18.79
CA LEU A 196 -4.76 -7.43 -19.36
C LEU A 196 -4.58 -7.30 -20.88
N ILE A 197 -3.33 -7.32 -21.38
CA ILE A 197 -3.05 -7.33 -22.83
C ILE A 197 -3.60 -8.61 -23.48
N LYS A 198 -3.35 -9.78 -22.87
CA LYS A 198 -3.90 -11.06 -23.37
C LYS A 198 -5.43 -11.07 -23.36
N MET A 199 -6.05 -10.46 -22.36
CA MET A 199 -7.50 -10.33 -22.26
C MET A 199 -8.10 -9.60 -23.46
N LEU A 200 -7.45 -8.56 -24.01
CA LEU A 200 -7.96 -7.85 -25.20
C LEU A 200 -8.11 -8.77 -26.42
N SER A 201 -7.13 -9.63 -26.68
CA SER A 201 -7.21 -10.59 -27.78
C SER A 201 -8.42 -11.53 -27.65
N ILE A 202 -8.70 -11.95 -26.40
CA ILE A 202 -9.85 -12.81 -26.09
C ILE A 202 -11.15 -12.03 -26.22
N PHE A 203 -11.21 -10.81 -25.68
CA PHE A 203 -12.38 -9.94 -25.79
C PHE A 203 -12.79 -9.72 -27.25
N LYS A 204 -11.85 -9.44 -28.16
CA LYS A 204 -12.10 -9.28 -29.61
C LYS A 204 -12.67 -10.53 -30.27
N LYS A 205 -12.39 -11.72 -29.74
CA LYS A 205 -12.96 -12.97 -30.23
C LYS A 205 -14.36 -13.27 -29.68
N MET A 206 -14.70 -12.68 -28.52
CA MET A 206 -15.95 -12.93 -27.80
C MET A 206 -17.01 -11.84 -28.03
N SER A 207 -16.63 -10.69 -28.59
CA SER A 207 -17.50 -9.53 -28.74
C SER A 207 -17.18 -8.74 -30.01
N ASP A 208 -18.21 -8.21 -30.67
CA ASP A 208 -18.08 -7.30 -31.81
C ASP A 208 -17.84 -5.84 -31.41
N ILE A 209 -17.78 -5.55 -30.11
CA ILE A 209 -17.49 -4.20 -29.57
C ILE A 209 -16.01 -3.90 -29.80
N ASP A 210 -15.70 -2.79 -30.46
CA ASP A 210 -14.32 -2.31 -30.56
C ASP A 210 -13.80 -1.94 -29.15
N ILE A 211 -12.57 -2.38 -28.83
CA ILE A 211 -11.98 -2.13 -27.52
C ILE A 211 -10.58 -1.54 -27.64
N ARG A 212 -10.31 -0.51 -26.83
CA ARG A 212 -8.99 0.12 -26.72
C ARG A 212 -8.54 0.11 -25.28
N LEU A 213 -7.25 -0.15 -25.06
CA LEU A 213 -6.60 -0.11 -23.77
C LEU A 213 -5.61 1.05 -23.71
N GLU A 214 -5.76 1.90 -22.73
CA GLU A 214 -4.84 2.99 -22.43
C GLU A 214 -4.09 2.74 -21.13
N LEU A 215 -2.75 2.80 -21.19
CA LEU A 215 -1.85 2.49 -20.10
C LEU A 215 -1.05 3.72 -19.70
N ILE A 216 -1.19 4.14 -18.42
CA ILE A 216 -0.52 5.33 -17.88
C ILE A 216 0.41 4.92 -16.75
N GLY A 217 1.69 5.23 -16.88
CA GLY A 217 2.73 4.97 -15.89
C GLY A 217 4.06 4.68 -16.56
N ASP A 218 5.13 4.74 -15.78
CA ASP A 218 6.43 4.31 -16.23
C ASP A 218 6.48 2.78 -16.31
N ILE A 219 7.23 2.29 -17.27
CA ILE A 219 7.44 0.87 -17.47
C ILE A 219 8.93 0.61 -17.68
N ASP A 220 9.42 -0.45 -17.08
CA ASP A 220 10.77 -0.92 -17.29
C ASP A 220 10.98 -1.40 -18.73
N SER A 221 12.17 -1.18 -19.30
CA SER A 221 12.48 -1.52 -20.70
C SER A 221 12.29 -3.00 -21.00
N ASP A 222 12.68 -3.88 -20.08
CA ASP A 222 12.58 -5.32 -20.29
C ASP A 222 11.13 -5.76 -20.30
N LEU A 223 10.34 -5.23 -19.37
CA LEU A 223 8.90 -5.49 -19.28
C LEU A 223 8.14 -4.89 -20.48
N PHE A 224 8.56 -3.72 -20.96
CA PHE A 224 8.01 -3.11 -22.16
C PHE A 224 8.25 -3.97 -23.40
N ASN A 225 9.46 -4.54 -23.54
CA ASN A 225 9.80 -5.45 -24.65
C ASN A 225 8.95 -6.74 -24.59
N GLU A 226 8.76 -7.31 -23.38
CA GLU A 226 7.87 -8.45 -23.19
C GLU A 226 6.44 -8.13 -23.64
N TYR A 227 5.89 -7.01 -23.17
CA TYR A 227 4.54 -6.61 -23.55
C TYR A 227 4.41 -6.29 -25.02
N SER A 228 5.41 -5.68 -25.64
CA SER A 228 5.45 -5.43 -27.07
C SER A 228 5.39 -6.72 -27.89
N SER A 229 6.10 -7.75 -27.44
CA SER A 229 6.05 -9.07 -28.08
C SER A 229 4.64 -9.72 -27.98
N ILE A 230 3.99 -9.59 -26.81
CA ILE A 230 2.61 -10.10 -26.62
C ILE A 230 1.65 -9.32 -27.53
N ILE A 231 1.80 -8.02 -27.66
CA ILE A 231 0.98 -7.15 -28.50
C ILE A 231 1.12 -7.54 -29.97
N GLU A 232 2.36 -7.74 -30.45
CA GLU A 232 2.64 -8.11 -31.83
C GLU A 232 2.05 -9.47 -32.19
N VAL A 233 2.30 -10.49 -31.36
CA VAL A 233 1.77 -11.86 -31.56
C VAL A 233 0.24 -11.91 -31.61
N ASN A 234 -0.44 -10.99 -30.91
CA ASN A 234 -1.91 -10.94 -30.84
C ASN A 234 -2.53 -9.87 -31.76
N GLU A 235 -1.75 -9.21 -32.61
CA GLU A 235 -2.21 -8.17 -33.54
C GLU A 235 -3.01 -7.05 -32.87
N LEU A 236 -2.46 -6.51 -31.74
CA LEU A 236 -3.14 -5.53 -30.88
C LEU A 236 -2.54 -4.12 -30.96
N GLN A 237 -1.66 -3.83 -31.94
CA GLN A 237 -0.92 -2.57 -32.03
C GLN A 237 -1.84 -1.35 -32.08
N ASP A 238 -2.96 -1.46 -32.78
CA ASP A 238 -3.94 -0.38 -32.91
C ASP A 238 -4.92 -0.28 -31.73
N ASN A 239 -4.91 -1.27 -30.83
CA ASN A 239 -5.83 -1.35 -29.70
C ASN A 239 -5.19 -0.89 -28.37
N ILE A 240 -3.86 -0.70 -28.31
CA ILE A 240 -3.15 -0.41 -27.07
C ILE A 240 -2.33 0.86 -27.20
N LYS A 241 -2.45 1.74 -26.20
CA LYS A 241 -1.69 2.98 -26.14
C LYS A 241 -0.99 3.15 -24.81
N PHE A 242 0.33 3.29 -24.87
CA PHE A 242 1.17 3.64 -23.72
C PHE A 242 1.39 5.15 -23.67
N TYR A 243 1.05 5.76 -22.54
CA TYR A 243 1.22 7.21 -22.35
C TYR A 243 2.51 7.57 -21.61
N GLY A 244 3.17 6.59 -20.95
CA GLY A 244 4.22 6.86 -19.97
C GLY A 244 3.68 7.59 -18.73
N TYR A 245 4.57 8.04 -17.87
CA TYR A 245 4.20 8.81 -16.68
C TYR A 245 3.47 10.11 -17.06
N LYS A 246 2.45 10.46 -16.27
CA LYS A 246 1.72 11.72 -16.41
C LYS A 246 1.58 12.40 -15.06
N SER A 247 1.64 13.73 -15.05
CA SER A 247 1.26 14.52 -13.88
C SER A 247 -0.20 14.22 -13.49
N ARG A 248 -0.54 14.42 -12.22
CA ARG A 248 -1.89 14.13 -11.70
C ARG A 248 -3.00 14.80 -12.50
N GLU A 249 -2.84 16.07 -12.86
CA GLU A 249 -3.81 16.80 -13.68
C GLU A 249 -4.03 16.13 -15.04
N ARG A 250 -2.94 15.79 -15.74
CA ARG A 250 -3.02 15.11 -17.04
C ARG A 250 -3.60 13.70 -16.91
N LEU A 251 -3.26 13.00 -15.85
CA LEU A 251 -3.82 11.68 -15.54
C LEU A 251 -5.34 11.76 -15.44
N ILE A 252 -5.88 12.64 -14.59
CA ILE A 252 -7.32 12.82 -14.41
C ILE A 252 -7.99 13.19 -15.74
N ASN A 253 -7.43 14.13 -16.51
CA ASN A 253 -7.96 14.52 -17.82
C ASN A 253 -8.02 13.37 -18.84
N ILE A 254 -7.17 12.36 -18.72
CA ILE A 254 -7.23 11.15 -19.54
C ILE A 254 -8.26 10.17 -18.98
N MET A 255 -8.25 9.94 -17.68
CA MET A 255 -9.17 9.02 -16.98
C MET A 255 -10.63 9.37 -17.21
N CYS A 256 -10.98 10.67 -17.23
CA CYS A 256 -12.34 11.14 -17.53
C CYS A 256 -12.83 10.80 -18.96
N LYS A 257 -11.97 10.26 -19.82
CA LYS A 257 -12.33 9.85 -21.19
C LYS A 257 -12.49 8.34 -21.34
N TRP A 258 -12.19 7.58 -20.29
CA TRP A 258 -12.37 6.15 -20.27
C TRP A 258 -13.82 5.79 -19.94
N ASP A 259 -14.30 4.72 -20.53
CA ASP A 259 -15.56 4.11 -20.11
C ASP A 259 -15.36 3.34 -18.82
N PHE A 260 -14.24 2.60 -18.72
CA PHE A 260 -13.92 1.84 -17.52
C PHE A 260 -12.43 1.96 -17.16
N TYR A 261 -12.17 2.16 -15.89
CA TYR A 261 -10.90 1.85 -15.29
C TYR A 261 -10.84 0.35 -15.00
N ILE A 262 -9.78 -0.32 -15.44
CA ILE A 262 -9.58 -1.73 -15.18
C ILE A 262 -8.36 -1.96 -14.28
N GLN A 263 -8.55 -2.65 -13.16
CA GLN A 263 -7.49 -2.97 -12.22
C GLN A 263 -7.29 -4.47 -12.14
N THR A 264 -6.14 -4.94 -12.61
CA THR A 264 -5.74 -6.36 -12.61
C THR A 264 -4.65 -6.65 -11.58
N SER A 265 -4.50 -5.79 -10.58
CA SER A 265 -3.49 -5.93 -9.53
C SER A 265 -3.70 -7.19 -8.70
N VAL A 266 -2.63 -7.95 -8.48
CA VAL A 266 -2.66 -9.15 -7.63
C VAL A 266 -2.93 -8.81 -6.16
N CYS A 267 -2.57 -7.60 -5.74
CA CYS A 267 -2.69 -7.16 -4.36
C CYS A 267 -2.78 -5.64 -4.29
N GLU A 268 -3.74 -5.14 -3.54
CA GLU A 268 -3.93 -3.73 -3.25
C GLU A 268 -4.22 -3.49 -1.76
N GLY A 269 -3.93 -2.28 -1.28
CA GLY A 269 -4.35 -1.87 0.05
C GLY A 269 -5.65 -1.07 -0.01
N HIS A 270 -5.58 0.07 -0.69
CA HIS A 270 -6.70 0.96 -0.98
C HIS A 270 -6.40 1.69 -2.29
N PRO A 271 -6.91 1.18 -3.42
CA PRO A 271 -6.59 1.74 -4.73
C PRO A 271 -7.26 3.10 -4.94
N ASN A 272 -6.51 4.18 -4.76
CA ASN A 272 -7.00 5.55 -4.95
C ASN A 272 -7.59 5.77 -6.35
N ALA A 273 -7.05 5.10 -7.38
CA ALA A 273 -7.47 5.27 -8.76
C ALA A 273 -8.94 4.92 -9.00
N ILE A 274 -9.50 3.94 -8.28
CA ILE A 274 -10.94 3.60 -8.41
C ILE A 274 -11.82 4.77 -7.98
N ALA A 275 -11.48 5.43 -6.88
CA ALA A 275 -12.21 6.62 -6.45
C ALA A 275 -12.08 7.77 -7.41
N GLU A 276 -10.88 8.01 -7.88
CA GLU A 276 -10.59 9.06 -8.86
C GLU A 276 -11.38 8.83 -10.14
N CYS A 277 -11.51 7.58 -10.59
CA CYS A 277 -12.33 7.21 -11.74
C CYS A 277 -13.81 7.52 -11.54
N LEU A 278 -14.38 7.10 -10.42
CA LEU A 278 -15.79 7.36 -10.11
C LEU A 278 -16.11 8.86 -10.04
N GLN A 279 -15.19 9.66 -9.50
CA GLN A 279 -15.30 11.13 -9.51
C GLN A 279 -15.22 11.72 -10.92
N CYS A 280 -14.44 11.10 -11.80
CA CYS A 280 -14.32 11.50 -13.21
C CYS A 280 -15.56 11.09 -14.06
N GLY A 281 -16.50 10.34 -13.51
CA GLY A 281 -17.58 9.76 -14.29
C GLY A 281 -17.20 8.49 -15.05
N THR A 282 -16.08 7.85 -14.70
CA THR A 282 -15.57 6.63 -15.28
C THR A 282 -15.96 5.44 -14.39
N GLY A 283 -16.55 4.39 -14.98
CA GLY A 283 -16.80 3.14 -14.25
C GLY A 283 -15.50 2.40 -13.91
N PHE A 284 -15.60 1.34 -13.13
CA PHE A 284 -14.45 0.48 -12.89
C PHE A 284 -14.80 -1.00 -12.92
N ILE A 285 -13.81 -1.83 -13.18
CA ILE A 285 -13.81 -3.26 -12.90
C ILE A 285 -12.46 -3.63 -12.30
N SER A 286 -12.45 -4.41 -11.24
CA SER A 286 -11.25 -4.65 -10.43
C SER A 286 -11.10 -6.10 -10.03
N SER A 287 -9.86 -6.55 -9.83
CA SER A 287 -9.58 -7.73 -9.05
C SER A 287 -10.14 -7.57 -7.63
N ASN A 288 -10.60 -8.68 -7.04
CA ASN A 288 -11.21 -8.70 -5.70
C ASN A 288 -10.14 -8.63 -4.61
N THR A 289 -9.43 -7.48 -4.52
CA THR A 289 -8.36 -7.24 -3.55
C THR A 289 -8.45 -5.86 -2.93
N GLY A 290 -8.01 -5.75 -1.67
CA GLY A 290 -7.90 -4.48 -0.95
C GLY A 290 -9.21 -3.95 -0.40
N TYR A 291 -9.13 -2.79 0.22
CA TYR A 291 -10.23 -2.23 1.01
C TYR A 291 -11.52 -1.98 0.22
N ILE A 292 -11.41 -1.52 -1.02
CA ILE A 292 -12.60 -1.26 -1.85
C ILE A 292 -13.36 -2.55 -2.13
N ALA A 293 -12.65 -3.62 -2.44
CA ALA A 293 -13.26 -4.94 -2.62
C ALA A 293 -13.88 -5.45 -1.31
N GLU A 294 -13.24 -5.24 -0.16
CA GLU A 294 -13.81 -5.60 1.15
C GLU A 294 -15.14 -4.91 1.47
N ILE A 295 -15.33 -3.68 0.98
CA ILE A 295 -16.57 -2.92 1.19
C ILE A 295 -17.63 -3.28 0.15
N LEU A 296 -17.26 -3.41 -1.13
CA LEU A 296 -18.22 -3.43 -2.23
C LEU A 296 -18.47 -4.81 -2.83
N SER A 297 -17.56 -5.78 -2.75
CA SER A 297 -17.65 -7.00 -3.56
C SER A 297 -18.85 -7.90 -3.23
N ASN A 298 -19.38 -7.83 -2.01
CA ASN A 298 -20.58 -8.61 -1.64
C ASN A 298 -21.86 -8.07 -2.27
N ASP A 299 -22.01 -6.74 -2.31
CA ASP A 299 -23.23 -6.08 -2.78
C ASP A 299 -23.17 -5.71 -4.27
N TYR A 300 -21.95 -5.57 -4.81
CA TYR A 300 -21.66 -5.24 -6.22
C TYR A 300 -20.65 -6.22 -6.84
N PRO A 301 -20.91 -7.53 -6.82
CA PRO A 301 -19.95 -8.54 -7.32
C PRO A 301 -19.61 -8.37 -8.80
N GLU A 302 -20.48 -7.75 -9.59
CA GLU A 302 -20.27 -7.46 -11.02
C GLU A 302 -19.13 -6.50 -11.31
N PHE A 303 -18.68 -5.73 -10.32
CA PHE A 303 -17.52 -4.83 -10.45
C PHE A 303 -16.19 -5.50 -10.14
N PHE A 304 -16.24 -6.78 -9.76
CA PHE A 304 -15.06 -7.52 -9.35
C PHE A 304 -14.91 -8.82 -10.10
N PHE A 305 -13.69 -9.28 -10.25
CA PHE A 305 -13.35 -10.62 -10.73
C PHE A 305 -12.37 -11.29 -9.77
N ASP A 306 -12.57 -12.59 -9.56
CA ASP A 306 -11.75 -13.38 -8.62
C ASP A 306 -10.60 -14.11 -9.33
N SER A 307 -10.66 -14.24 -10.65
CA SER A 307 -9.66 -14.94 -11.44
C SER A 307 -8.86 -13.98 -12.31
N PHE A 308 -7.55 -14.13 -12.28
CA PHE A 308 -6.61 -13.38 -13.14
C PHE A 308 -6.45 -13.98 -14.54
N GLU A 309 -7.17 -15.05 -14.86
CA GLU A 309 -7.18 -15.63 -16.19
C GLU A 309 -7.78 -14.65 -17.21
N PRO A 310 -7.10 -14.40 -18.32
CA PRO A 310 -7.57 -13.43 -19.32
C PRO A 310 -9.00 -13.67 -19.81
N VAL A 311 -9.45 -14.93 -19.90
CA VAL A 311 -10.83 -15.29 -20.28
C VAL A 311 -11.82 -14.85 -19.24
N ALA A 312 -11.53 -15.03 -17.97
CA ALA A 312 -12.41 -14.63 -16.88
C ALA A 312 -12.56 -13.11 -16.82
N ILE A 313 -11.46 -12.36 -16.98
CA ILE A 313 -11.48 -10.90 -17.01
C ILE A 313 -12.31 -10.41 -18.23
N ALA A 314 -12.11 -10.98 -19.42
CA ALA A 314 -12.89 -10.63 -20.61
C ALA A 314 -14.39 -10.91 -20.42
N THR A 315 -14.74 -12.05 -19.84
CA THR A 315 -16.13 -12.44 -19.58
C THR A 315 -16.80 -11.45 -18.61
N SER A 316 -16.12 -11.11 -17.50
CA SER A 316 -16.63 -10.13 -16.52
C SER A 316 -16.81 -8.75 -17.13
N LEU A 317 -15.84 -8.29 -17.94
CA LEU A 317 -15.94 -7.00 -18.63
C LEU A 317 -17.10 -6.95 -19.63
N ILE A 318 -17.28 -8.00 -20.44
CA ILE A 318 -18.39 -8.10 -21.40
C ILE A 318 -19.74 -8.09 -20.67
N ALA A 319 -19.87 -8.82 -19.58
CA ALA A 319 -21.07 -8.84 -18.76
C ALA A 319 -21.39 -7.44 -18.20
N LEU A 320 -20.38 -6.75 -17.68
CA LEU A 320 -20.51 -5.40 -17.15
C LEU A 320 -20.89 -4.38 -18.24
N ILE A 321 -20.29 -4.43 -19.42
CA ILE A 321 -20.63 -3.55 -20.55
C ILE A 321 -22.10 -3.72 -20.93
N LYS A 322 -22.61 -4.94 -20.95
CA LYS A 322 -24.01 -5.25 -21.33
C LYS A 322 -25.03 -4.98 -20.24
N MET A 323 -24.61 -4.71 -19.00
CA MET A 323 -25.50 -4.44 -17.88
C MET A 323 -26.26 -3.12 -18.08
N THR A 324 -27.57 -3.13 -17.90
CA THR A 324 -28.45 -1.96 -18.16
C THR A 324 -28.55 -0.99 -16.99
N ASN A 325 -28.39 -1.45 -15.77
CA ASN A 325 -28.50 -0.65 -14.53
C ASN A 325 -27.17 -0.30 -13.87
N LYS A 326 -26.05 -0.43 -14.59
CA LYS A 326 -24.71 -0.21 -14.05
C LYS A 326 -24.47 1.20 -13.52
N GLU A 327 -25.07 2.22 -14.14
CA GLU A 327 -24.96 3.62 -13.69
C GLU A 327 -25.52 3.82 -12.27
N ILE A 328 -26.69 3.24 -12.00
CA ILE A 328 -27.32 3.29 -10.67
C ILE A 328 -26.41 2.59 -9.67
N LYS A 329 -25.94 1.39 -10.00
CA LYS A 329 -25.07 0.60 -9.13
C LYS A 329 -23.74 1.29 -8.85
N TYR A 330 -23.11 1.95 -9.83
CA TYR A 330 -21.91 2.75 -9.59
C TYR A 330 -22.16 3.92 -8.65
N ARG A 331 -23.30 4.58 -8.77
CA ARG A 331 -23.69 5.67 -7.87
C ARG A 331 -23.89 5.16 -6.45
N ASP A 332 -24.57 4.03 -6.29
CA ASP A 332 -24.83 3.43 -4.98
C ASP A 332 -23.51 2.94 -4.34
N ALA A 333 -22.67 2.26 -5.09
CA ALA A 333 -21.33 1.85 -4.66
C ALA A 333 -20.44 3.05 -4.26
N PHE A 334 -20.50 4.14 -5.00
CA PHE A 334 -19.77 5.36 -4.66
C PHE A 334 -20.25 5.96 -3.33
N ASN A 335 -21.58 6.02 -3.12
CA ASN A 335 -22.16 6.53 -1.87
C ASN A 335 -21.75 5.66 -0.69
N GLU A 336 -21.69 4.34 -0.86
CA GLU A 336 -21.21 3.42 0.16
C GLU A 336 -19.73 3.65 0.46
N LEU A 337 -18.87 3.79 -0.55
CA LEU A 337 -17.47 4.14 -0.34
C LEU A 337 -17.31 5.48 0.40
N GLN A 338 -18.12 6.48 0.06
CA GLN A 338 -18.10 7.78 0.75
C GLN A 338 -18.45 7.65 2.23
N SER A 339 -19.40 6.79 2.60
CA SER A 339 -19.76 6.57 4.00
C SER A 339 -18.61 5.99 4.84
N HIS A 340 -17.68 5.27 4.22
CA HIS A 340 -16.52 4.63 4.90
C HIS A 340 -15.22 5.43 4.80
N CYS A 341 -15.04 6.19 3.73
CA CYS A 341 -13.77 6.80 3.34
C CYS A 341 -13.83 8.31 3.14
N SER A 342 -14.95 8.98 3.49
CA SER A 342 -15.00 10.43 3.42
C SER A 342 -13.91 11.07 4.26
N LYS A 343 -13.52 12.29 3.88
CA LYS A 343 -12.51 13.05 4.64
C LYS A 343 -12.88 13.15 6.12
N LEU A 344 -14.17 13.34 6.42
CA LEU A 344 -14.66 13.43 7.79
C LEU A 344 -14.42 12.11 8.56
N GLU A 345 -14.83 10.99 7.98
CA GLU A 345 -14.69 9.67 8.62
C GLU A 345 -13.22 9.30 8.87
N VAL A 346 -12.37 9.51 7.87
CA VAL A 346 -10.94 9.21 7.99
C VAL A 346 -10.27 10.17 8.98
N SER A 347 -10.62 11.46 8.96
CA SER A 347 -10.12 12.44 9.93
C SER A 347 -10.49 12.04 11.35
N ASN A 348 -11.75 11.70 11.59
CA ASN A 348 -12.22 11.26 12.91
C ASN A 348 -11.44 10.05 13.41
N LYS A 349 -11.18 9.05 12.54
CA LYS A 349 -10.38 7.88 12.93
C LYS A 349 -8.95 8.24 13.34
N TRP A 350 -8.29 9.13 12.57
CA TRP A 350 -6.94 9.60 12.89
C TRP A 350 -6.88 10.44 14.16
N LEU A 351 -7.79 11.39 14.34
CA LEU A 351 -7.83 12.28 15.52
C LEU A 351 -8.19 11.49 16.79
N ASN A 352 -9.15 10.57 16.70
CA ASN A 352 -9.50 9.69 17.82
C ASN A 352 -8.33 8.75 18.21
N LEU A 353 -7.54 8.28 17.27
CA LEU A 353 -6.35 7.50 17.53
C LEU A 353 -5.34 8.25 18.41
N LEU A 354 -5.21 9.57 18.20
CA LEU A 354 -4.28 10.42 18.95
C LEU A 354 -4.81 10.81 20.34
N SER A 355 -6.11 10.99 20.47
CA SER A 355 -6.75 11.31 21.76
C SER A 355 -6.75 10.14 22.74
N TYR A 356 -6.48 8.91 22.30
CA TYR A 356 -6.43 7.72 23.15
C TYR A 356 -5.17 7.75 24.03
N ASN A 357 -5.30 8.33 25.22
CA ASN A 357 -4.28 8.29 26.26
C ASN A 357 -4.15 6.86 26.80
N LYS A 358 -2.92 6.37 26.86
CA LYS A 358 -2.53 5.08 27.42
C LYS A 358 -3.12 4.90 28.84
N THR A 359 -4.24 4.22 28.96
CA THR A 359 -4.54 3.52 30.19
C THR A 359 -3.67 2.28 30.22
N LYS A 360 -2.76 2.24 31.20
CA LYS A 360 -1.95 1.09 31.68
C LYS A 360 -1.68 -0.03 30.66
N LYS A 361 -0.39 -0.29 30.40
CA LYS A 361 0.06 -1.63 30.03
C LYS A 361 -0.59 -2.59 31.03
N GLU A 362 -1.57 -3.37 30.62
CA GLU A 362 -1.83 -4.63 31.26
C GLU A 362 -0.60 -5.48 30.97
N ASP A 363 0.09 -5.88 32.01
CA ASP A 363 1.15 -6.86 31.93
C ASP A 363 0.52 -8.15 31.40
N VAL A 364 0.59 -8.34 30.08
CA VAL A 364 0.25 -9.60 29.45
C VAL A 364 1.40 -10.53 29.79
N ASN A 365 1.12 -11.43 30.73
CA ASN A 365 2.00 -12.54 31.07
C ASN A 365 2.22 -13.37 29.80
N ILE A 366 3.37 -13.19 29.16
CA ILE A 366 3.71 -13.94 27.94
C ILE A 366 4.30 -15.28 28.36
N GLU A 367 3.43 -16.19 28.76
CA GLU A 367 3.70 -17.63 28.72
C GLU A 367 3.18 -18.19 27.39
N ASN A 368 3.84 -17.87 26.28
CA ASN A 368 3.61 -18.63 25.04
C ASN A 368 4.89 -18.65 24.21
N ILE A 369 5.41 -19.80 24.09
CA ILE A 369 6.53 -20.23 23.26
C ILE A 369 6.21 -19.93 21.81
N VAL A 370 6.98 -19.05 21.17
CA VAL A 370 6.98 -18.91 19.72
C VAL A 370 7.99 -19.90 19.16
N ALA A 371 7.52 -21.01 18.65
CA ALA A 371 8.34 -21.90 17.84
C ALA A 371 8.60 -21.22 16.48
N VAL A 372 9.76 -20.64 16.29
CA VAL A 372 10.23 -20.20 14.97
C VAL A 372 10.90 -21.41 14.32
N GLY A 373 10.33 -21.86 13.20
CA GLY A 373 10.97 -22.87 12.36
C GLY A 373 12.26 -22.30 11.75
N LEU A 374 13.35 -22.48 12.44
CA LEU A 374 14.70 -22.06 12.00
C LEU A 374 15.25 -22.94 10.85
N HIS A 375 14.56 -24.04 10.52
CA HIS A 375 15.04 -25.01 9.55
C HIS A 375 15.12 -24.47 8.11
N ASP A 376 14.17 -23.62 7.73
CA ASP A 376 14.13 -23.04 6.38
C ASP A 376 15.07 -21.84 6.21
N VAL A 377 15.53 -21.27 7.32
CA VAL A 377 16.43 -20.09 7.31
C VAL A 377 17.90 -20.51 7.26
N LEU A 378 18.26 -21.70 7.75
CA LEU A 378 19.65 -22.17 7.82
C LEU A 378 20.08 -23.02 6.62
N GLY A 379 19.12 -23.57 5.85
CA GLY A 379 19.43 -24.41 4.68
C GLY A 379 20.12 -23.67 3.54
N ASP A 380 19.77 -22.42 3.31
CA ASP A 380 20.27 -21.60 2.19
C ASP A 380 21.49 -20.72 2.54
N ILE A 381 21.89 -20.66 3.81
CA ILE A 381 22.99 -19.78 4.27
C ILE A 381 24.36 -20.48 4.22
N HIS A 382 24.41 -21.77 4.01
CA HIS A 382 25.66 -22.56 4.17
C HIS A 382 26.72 -22.29 3.09
N ASP A 383 26.41 -21.65 1.98
CA ASP A 383 27.35 -21.54 0.86
C ASP A 383 27.94 -20.16 0.56
N SER A 384 27.63 -19.07 1.29
CA SER A 384 28.12 -17.76 0.82
C SER A 384 28.55 -16.69 1.83
N ILE A 385 28.47 -16.85 3.16
CA ILE A 385 28.84 -15.75 4.09
C ILE A 385 29.58 -16.21 5.33
N THR A 386 30.82 -15.74 5.50
CA THR A 386 31.71 -16.01 6.64
C THR A 386 31.49 -15.16 7.90
N THR A 387 30.35 -14.45 8.04
CA THR A 387 30.12 -13.53 9.17
C THR A 387 28.85 -13.74 10.02
N PRO A 388 28.07 -14.78 9.92
CA PRO A 388 26.83 -14.96 10.69
C PRO A 388 26.97 -15.57 12.07
N VAL A 389 28.06 -16.27 12.36
CA VAL A 389 28.21 -17.06 13.61
C VAL A 389 28.13 -16.15 14.86
N LYS A 390 28.70 -14.96 14.80
CA LYS A 390 28.73 -14.04 15.95
C LYS A 390 27.35 -13.40 16.23
N VAL A 391 26.60 -13.07 15.18
CA VAL A 391 25.24 -12.50 15.30
C VAL A 391 24.28 -13.56 15.82
N PHE A 392 24.42 -14.80 15.39
CA PHE A 392 23.64 -15.92 15.88
C PHE A 392 23.96 -16.26 17.34
N ASP A 393 25.24 -16.28 17.71
CA ASP A 393 25.67 -16.48 19.10
C ASP A 393 25.18 -15.39 20.04
N ASP A 394 25.18 -14.15 19.61
CA ASP A 394 24.67 -13.02 20.38
C ASP A 394 23.14 -13.06 20.49
N PHE A 395 22.42 -13.50 19.45
CA PHE A 395 20.98 -13.75 19.47
C PHE A 395 20.64 -14.91 20.43
N VAL A 396 21.32 -16.03 20.32
CA VAL A 396 21.14 -17.20 21.22
C VAL A 396 21.39 -16.82 22.68
N LYS A 397 22.45 -16.07 22.95
CA LYS A 397 22.77 -15.56 24.29
C LYS A 397 21.72 -14.57 24.81
N HIS A 398 21.17 -13.75 23.93
CA HIS A 398 20.12 -12.81 24.28
C HIS A 398 18.81 -13.51 24.64
N VAL A 399 18.41 -14.52 23.83
CA VAL A 399 17.23 -15.35 24.04
C VAL A 399 17.36 -16.16 25.35
N ALA A 400 18.51 -16.78 25.57
CA ALA A 400 18.80 -17.53 26.79
C ALA A 400 18.81 -16.63 28.05
N LYS A 401 19.34 -15.41 27.94
CA LYS A 401 19.39 -14.44 29.04
C LYS A 401 17.99 -13.91 29.44
N LYS A 402 17.01 -14.02 28.55
CA LYS A 402 15.61 -13.67 28.81
C LYS A 402 14.75 -14.84 29.27
N GLY A 403 15.33 -16.00 29.52
CA GLY A 403 14.63 -17.16 30.06
C GLY A 403 13.79 -17.95 29.03
N TYR A 404 14.00 -17.72 27.75
CA TYR A 404 13.36 -18.54 26.69
C TYR A 404 14.19 -19.80 26.46
N GLY A 405 13.58 -20.98 26.62
CA GLY A 405 14.19 -22.24 26.25
C GLY A 405 14.27 -22.40 24.74
N LEU A 406 15.47 -22.72 24.23
CA LEU A 406 15.65 -23.17 22.84
C LEU A 406 15.33 -24.66 22.78
N CYS A 407 14.26 -25.04 22.08
CA CYS A 407 13.97 -26.42 21.78
C CYS A 407 14.49 -26.77 20.38
N SER A 408 15.46 -27.68 20.27
CA SER A 408 15.83 -28.26 18.99
C SER A 408 14.82 -29.35 18.65
N MET A 409 14.06 -29.19 17.59
CA MET A 409 13.31 -30.29 16.99
C MET A 409 14.29 -31.07 16.09
N HIS A 410 14.87 -32.11 16.63
CA HIS A 410 15.38 -33.24 15.88
C HIS A 410 14.39 -34.39 16.09
N GLU A 411 13.58 -34.60 15.08
CA GLU A 411 13.11 -35.91 14.58
C GLU A 411 12.28 -35.69 13.33
#